data_a8a3c7bc529e6f1a9fceaf00c22364d2
#
_entry.id   a8a3c7bc529e6f1a9fceaf00c22364d2
#
_cell.length_a   1.000
_cell.length_b   1.000
_cell.length_c   1.000
_cell.angle_alpha   90.00
_cell.angle_beta   90.00
_cell.angle_gamma   90.00
#
_symmetry.space_group_name_H-M   'P 1'
#
loop_
_entity.id
_entity.type
_entity.pdbx_description
1 polymer ?
#
loop_
_entity_poly.entity_id
_entity_poly.type
_entity_poly.pdbx_seq_one_letter_code
_entity_poly.pdbx_strand_id
1 'polypeptide(L)'
;MATVACTQARPPVDASQLLNVERWWIVIGSSPMLDAIDWRHYASNAQMVVLSGDPRIPIDELPRATIRLAYVSVGEADPRRPYWPEVRDQPFVVEPNPEWPDNVRVDIRSSGWQELLMCEEIARLMQRGFDGLMLDTIDTVPYLENKDPASFAGSRQALRDFLRKLRTAYPRAVLVANGGEALVDAAPYVDGFIVEGVFSVYDARQRTYRRTTDAERDWKLGVIARARGVAARPVFSIEYADVGDVALSEWAFQESVRHGFRPYVGVRALNTAP
;
A
#
# COMPACT_ATOMS: atom_id res chain seq x y z
N MET A 1 -29.55 24.04 -24.72
CA MET A 1 -29.60 22.63 -24.29
C MET A 1 -28.17 22.14 -24.20
N ALA A 2 -27.61 22.02 -23.00
CA ALA A 2 -26.27 21.49 -22.80
C ALA A 2 -26.34 19.96 -22.87
N THR A 3 -25.69 19.38 -23.85
CA THR A 3 -25.51 17.94 -23.99
C THR A 3 -24.68 17.44 -22.84
N VAL A 4 -25.30 16.79 -21.86
CA VAL A 4 -24.55 16.05 -20.81
C VAL A 4 -23.87 14.90 -21.55
N ALA A 5 -22.55 15.02 -21.73
CA ALA A 5 -21.75 13.93 -22.22
C ALA A 5 -21.84 12.81 -21.16
N CYS A 6 -22.56 11.73 -21.49
CA CYS A 6 -22.48 10.48 -20.75
C CYS A 6 -21.02 10.03 -20.78
N THR A 7 -20.28 10.29 -19.73
CA THR A 7 -18.98 9.67 -19.50
C THR A 7 -19.24 8.17 -19.41
N GLN A 8 -18.88 7.44 -20.46
CA GLN A 8 -18.96 5.97 -20.44
C GLN A 8 -18.18 5.48 -19.22
N ALA A 9 -18.85 4.73 -18.36
CA ALA A 9 -18.24 4.10 -17.22
C ALA A 9 -17.01 3.30 -17.70
N ARG A 10 -15.88 3.51 -17.04
CA ARG A 10 -14.64 2.80 -17.35
C ARG A 10 -14.87 1.29 -17.18
N PRO A 11 -14.43 0.44 -18.14
CA PRO A 11 -14.52 -1.00 -17.93
C PRO A 11 -13.68 -1.38 -16.69
N PRO A 12 -14.13 -2.35 -15.89
CA PRO A 12 -13.37 -2.81 -14.71
C PRO A 12 -12.00 -3.34 -15.16
N VAL A 13 -10.99 -3.03 -14.39
CA VAL A 13 -9.62 -3.54 -14.60
C VAL A 13 -9.61 -5.03 -14.24
N ASP A 14 -9.02 -5.85 -15.09
CA ASP A 14 -8.76 -7.26 -14.77
C ASP A 14 -7.47 -7.35 -13.95
N ALA A 15 -7.52 -8.02 -12.80
CA ALA A 15 -6.37 -8.21 -11.92
C ALA A 15 -5.18 -8.91 -12.63
N SER A 16 -5.45 -9.70 -13.68
CA SER A 16 -4.39 -10.31 -14.50
C SER A 16 -3.48 -9.27 -15.18
N GLN A 17 -3.96 -8.04 -15.37
CA GLN A 17 -3.15 -6.95 -15.92
C GLN A 17 -1.95 -6.60 -15.02
N LEU A 18 -2.01 -6.91 -13.71
CA LEU A 18 -0.86 -6.75 -12.82
C LEU A 18 0.37 -7.55 -13.28
N LEU A 19 0.17 -8.65 -13.99
CA LEU A 19 1.28 -9.46 -14.53
C LEU A 19 2.10 -8.69 -15.59
N ASN A 20 1.50 -7.72 -16.24
CA ASN A 20 2.10 -6.92 -17.32
C ASN A 20 2.58 -5.54 -16.84
N VAL A 21 2.43 -5.22 -15.55
CA VAL A 21 2.91 -3.96 -14.99
C VAL A 21 4.42 -4.03 -14.81
N GLU A 22 5.16 -3.22 -15.55
CA GLU A 22 6.61 -3.05 -15.44
C GLU A 22 6.98 -1.68 -14.84
N ARG A 23 6.17 -0.66 -15.12
CA ARG A 23 6.36 0.71 -14.62
C ARG A 23 5.19 1.13 -13.77
N TRP A 24 5.49 1.50 -12.55
CA TRP A 24 4.48 1.94 -11.59
C TRP A 24 5.05 3.00 -10.65
N TRP A 25 4.17 3.81 -10.10
CA TRP A 25 4.54 4.90 -9.21
C TRP A 25 3.71 4.86 -7.93
N ILE A 26 4.25 5.47 -6.87
CA ILE A 26 3.56 5.61 -5.61
C ILE A 26 3.73 7.03 -5.05
N VAL A 27 2.60 7.69 -4.72
CA VAL A 27 2.56 8.97 -4.01
C VAL A 27 1.48 8.89 -2.94
N ILE A 28 1.89 8.63 -1.71
CA ILE A 28 0.99 8.46 -0.55
C ILE A 28 1.26 9.45 0.57
N GLY A 29 2.43 10.07 0.59
CA GLY A 29 2.76 11.11 1.54
C GLY A 29 1.93 12.38 1.33
N SER A 30 1.63 13.09 2.40
CA SER A 30 1.08 14.45 2.32
C SER A 30 2.17 15.40 1.83
N SER A 31 1.90 16.12 0.76
CA SER A 31 2.83 17.12 0.26
C SER A 31 2.06 18.38 -0.15
N PRO A 32 2.53 19.58 0.22
CA PRO A 32 2.02 20.81 -0.38
C PRO A 32 2.26 20.86 -1.89
N MET A 33 3.14 20.01 -2.42
CA MET A 33 3.43 19.92 -3.85
C MET A 33 2.40 19.13 -4.66
N LEU A 34 1.41 18.47 -4.04
CA LEU A 34 0.37 17.73 -4.77
C LEU A 34 -0.36 18.60 -5.79
N ASP A 35 -0.56 19.88 -5.46
CA ASP A 35 -1.21 20.85 -6.35
C ASP A 35 -0.33 21.29 -7.53
N ALA A 36 0.98 21.05 -7.46
CA ALA A 36 1.95 21.39 -8.50
C ALA A 36 2.28 20.19 -9.43
N ILE A 37 1.76 19.00 -9.12
CA ILE A 37 1.99 17.81 -9.95
C ILE A 37 1.09 17.87 -11.19
N ASP A 38 1.68 17.81 -12.37
CA ASP A 38 0.96 17.47 -13.60
C ASP A 38 0.59 15.96 -13.57
N TRP A 39 -0.54 15.65 -12.97
CA TRP A 39 -0.99 14.28 -12.77
C TRP A 39 -1.15 13.50 -14.07
N ARG A 40 -1.54 14.17 -15.16
CA ARG A 40 -1.69 13.54 -16.48
C ARG A 40 -0.33 13.14 -17.02
N HIS A 41 0.65 14.02 -16.95
CA HIS A 41 2.02 13.75 -17.35
C HIS A 41 2.64 12.68 -16.44
N TYR A 42 2.50 12.85 -15.11
CA TYR A 42 2.99 11.91 -14.11
C TYR A 42 2.54 10.46 -14.37
N ALA A 43 1.26 10.27 -14.69
CA ALA A 43 0.71 8.95 -14.93
C ALA A 43 0.85 8.46 -16.38
N SER A 44 1.29 9.30 -17.33
CA SER A 44 1.33 8.94 -18.76
C SER A 44 2.26 7.76 -19.08
N ASN A 45 3.31 7.59 -18.29
CA ASN A 45 4.29 6.52 -18.46
C ASN A 45 4.12 5.38 -17.45
N ALA A 46 3.09 5.44 -16.58
CA ALA A 46 2.81 4.42 -15.58
C ALA A 46 1.67 3.48 -16.02
N GLN A 47 1.89 2.20 -15.86
CA GLN A 47 0.85 1.19 -16.03
C GLN A 47 0.02 1.01 -14.75
N MET A 48 0.59 1.36 -13.60
CA MET A 48 -0.08 1.38 -12.31
C MET A 48 0.40 2.58 -11.47
N VAL A 49 -0.51 3.19 -10.73
CA VAL A 49 -0.20 4.22 -9.73
C VAL A 49 -0.86 3.87 -8.40
N VAL A 50 -0.14 4.09 -7.30
CA VAL A 50 -0.68 4.01 -5.94
C VAL A 50 -0.74 5.42 -5.37
N LEU A 51 -1.92 5.85 -4.95
CA LEU A 51 -2.17 7.24 -4.55
C LEU A 51 -2.86 7.31 -3.18
N SER A 52 -2.53 8.37 -2.46
CA SER A 52 -3.21 8.66 -1.21
C SER A 52 -4.65 8.97 -1.41
N GLY A 53 -5.67 8.66 -1.01
CA GLY A 53 -7.06 9.10 -1.28
C GLY A 53 -7.33 10.61 -1.06
N ASP A 54 -6.32 11.46 -1.22
CA ASP A 54 -6.44 12.93 -1.09
C ASP A 54 -7.39 13.47 -2.17
N PRO A 55 -8.41 14.28 -1.81
CA PRO A 55 -9.38 14.82 -2.78
C PRO A 55 -8.75 15.73 -3.84
N ARG A 56 -7.57 16.32 -3.59
CA ARG A 56 -6.86 17.16 -4.56
C ARG A 56 -6.29 16.38 -5.75
N ILE A 57 -6.16 15.04 -5.64
CA ILE A 57 -5.68 14.21 -6.73
C ILE A 57 -6.81 14.00 -7.75
N PRO A 58 -6.68 14.48 -9.00
CA PRO A 58 -7.73 14.41 -10.00
C PRO A 58 -7.75 13.02 -10.68
N ILE A 59 -8.37 12.05 -10.03
CA ILE A 59 -8.38 10.64 -10.49
C ILE A 59 -8.94 10.52 -11.92
N ASP A 60 -9.91 11.35 -12.27
CA ASP A 60 -10.56 11.31 -13.60
C ASP A 60 -9.63 11.81 -14.73
N GLU A 61 -8.61 12.58 -14.40
CA GLU A 61 -7.63 13.09 -15.38
C GLU A 61 -6.53 12.09 -15.71
N LEU A 62 -6.36 11.05 -14.89
CA LEU A 62 -5.34 10.04 -15.10
C LEU A 62 -5.66 9.20 -16.36
N PRO A 63 -4.63 8.75 -17.10
CA PRO A 63 -4.82 7.95 -18.31
C PRO A 63 -5.72 6.72 -18.06
N ARG A 64 -6.62 6.43 -18.97
CA ARG A 64 -7.59 5.33 -18.80
C ARG A 64 -6.94 3.95 -18.72
N ALA A 65 -5.77 3.78 -19.32
CA ALA A 65 -5.03 2.52 -19.30
C ALA A 65 -4.27 2.27 -18.00
N THR A 66 -4.08 3.30 -17.16
CA THR A 66 -3.34 3.19 -15.90
C THR A 66 -4.21 2.60 -14.81
N ILE A 67 -3.75 1.55 -14.14
CA ILE A 67 -4.38 0.96 -12.94
C ILE A 67 -4.20 1.94 -11.77
N ARG A 68 -5.28 2.27 -11.08
CA ARG A 68 -5.31 3.27 -10.00
C ARG A 68 -5.63 2.58 -8.68
N LEU A 69 -4.64 2.46 -7.82
CA LEU A 69 -4.81 1.89 -6.50
C LEU A 69 -4.87 3.00 -5.44
N ALA A 70 -5.85 2.94 -4.56
CA ALA A 70 -5.89 3.80 -3.39
C ALA A 70 -5.13 3.17 -2.23
N TYR A 71 -4.30 3.96 -1.55
CA TYR A 71 -3.66 3.58 -0.30
C TYR A 71 -4.69 3.48 0.84
N VAL A 72 -4.67 2.36 1.55
CA VAL A 72 -5.47 2.14 2.76
C VAL A 72 -4.60 1.53 3.84
N SER A 73 -4.51 2.21 4.99
CA SER A 73 -3.88 1.67 6.19
C SER A 73 -4.88 0.76 6.92
N VAL A 74 -4.55 -0.51 7.07
CA VAL A 74 -5.45 -1.54 7.65
C VAL A 74 -5.20 -1.74 9.14
N GLY A 75 -3.94 -1.79 9.54
CA GLY A 75 -3.53 -2.04 10.93
C GLY A 75 -3.22 -0.79 11.74
N GLU A 76 -3.33 0.40 11.13
CA GLU A 76 -3.02 1.67 11.80
C GLU A 76 -4.01 2.77 11.40
N ALA A 77 -4.35 3.62 12.36
CA ALA A 77 -5.12 4.83 12.12
C ALA A 77 -4.17 6.02 11.88
N ASP A 78 -4.51 6.88 10.91
CA ASP A 78 -3.78 8.10 10.59
C ASP A 78 -4.52 9.32 11.17
N PRO A 79 -3.94 10.06 12.12
CA PRO A 79 -4.53 11.27 12.70
C PRO A 79 -4.87 12.38 11.72
N ARG A 80 -4.33 12.33 10.50
CA ARG A 80 -4.63 13.31 9.45
C ARG A 80 -5.89 12.96 8.65
N ARG A 81 -6.48 11.78 8.86
CA ARG A 81 -7.68 11.34 8.15
C ARG A 81 -8.95 11.92 8.76
N PRO A 82 -9.99 12.15 7.95
CA PRO A 82 -11.26 12.73 8.43
C PRO A 82 -11.90 11.95 9.58
N TYR A 83 -11.72 10.64 9.62
CA TYR A 83 -12.28 9.76 10.65
C TYR A 83 -11.60 9.89 12.03
N TRP A 84 -10.44 10.53 12.12
CA TRP A 84 -9.65 10.55 13.35
C TRP A 84 -10.39 11.07 14.60
N PRO A 85 -11.18 12.16 14.54
CA PRO A 85 -11.92 12.64 15.71
C PRO A 85 -12.86 11.59 16.32
N GLU A 86 -13.35 10.66 15.52
CA GLU A 86 -14.31 9.62 15.94
C GLU A 86 -13.60 8.38 16.52
N VAL A 87 -12.36 8.11 16.11
CA VAL A 87 -11.64 6.89 16.46
C VAL A 87 -10.59 7.07 17.56
N ARG A 88 -10.03 8.26 17.74
CA ARG A 88 -8.85 8.49 18.60
C ARG A 88 -9.02 8.02 20.04
N ASP A 89 -10.26 8.04 20.57
CA ASP A 89 -10.57 7.68 21.95
C ASP A 89 -11.25 6.29 22.04
N GLN A 90 -11.25 5.52 20.94
CA GLN A 90 -11.85 4.20 20.89
C GLN A 90 -10.94 3.13 21.51
N PRO A 91 -11.50 2.09 22.14
CA PRO A 91 -10.72 1.04 22.80
C PRO A 91 -9.81 0.23 21.87
N PHE A 92 -10.06 0.27 20.57
CA PHE A 92 -9.24 -0.42 19.58
C PHE A 92 -7.99 0.36 19.14
N VAL A 93 -7.84 1.61 19.58
CA VAL A 93 -6.60 2.39 19.40
C VAL A 93 -5.62 1.94 20.47
N VAL A 94 -4.49 1.35 20.03
CA VAL A 94 -3.58 0.62 20.93
C VAL A 94 -2.41 1.48 21.37
N GLU A 95 -1.56 1.87 20.43
CA GLU A 95 -0.31 2.60 20.72
C GLU A 95 0.20 3.34 19.48
N PRO A 96 0.97 4.43 19.66
CA PRO A 96 1.66 5.07 18.55
C PRO A 96 2.68 4.13 17.89
N ASN A 97 2.89 4.27 16.57
CA ASN A 97 3.96 3.59 15.88
C ASN A 97 5.27 4.42 16.00
N PRO A 98 6.31 3.93 16.69
CA PRO A 98 7.53 4.71 16.89
C PRO A 98 8.33 4.97 15.61
N GLU A 99 8.14 4.16 14.57
CA GLU A 99 8.78 4.35 13.27
C GLU A 99 8.04 5.34 12.38
N TRP A 100 6.71 5.46 12.59
CA TRP A 100 5.82 6.39 11.93
C TRP A 100 4.99 7.15 12.98
N PRO A 101 5.54 8.20 13.62
CA PRO A 101 4.92 8.86 14.77
C PRO A 101 3.53 9.47 14.50
N ASP A 102 3.21 9.71 13.23
CA ASP A 102 1.90 10.18 12.79
C ASP A 102 0.86 9.07 12.70
N ASN A 103 1.23 7.82 12.95
CA ASN A 103 0.33 6.67 12.87
C ASN A 103 0.14 6.02 14.24
N VAL A 104 -1.06 5.49 14.46
CA VAL A 104 -1.42 4.80 15.70
C VAL A 104 -1.92 3.39 15.38
N ARG A 105 -1.28 2.39 15.98
CA ARG A 105 -1.65 0.98 15.80
C ARG A 105 -3.05 0.71 16.33
N VAL A 106 -3.80 -0.11 15.62
CA VAL A 106 -5.17 -0.46 15.97
C VAL A 106 -5.36 -1.98 16.07
N ASP A 107 -6.29 -2.40 16.90
CA ASP A 107 -6.70 -3.79 17.00
C ASP A 107 -7.70 -4.12 15.87
N ILE A 108 -7.22 -4.86 14.85
CA ILE A 108 -8.02 -5.28 13.70
C ILE A 108 -9.22 -6.17 14.08
N ARG A 109 -9.25 -6.76 15.28
CA ARG A 109 -10.38 -7.58 15.75
C ARG A 109 -11.62 -6.74 16.02
N SER A 110 -11.46 -5.42 16.20
CA SER A 110 -12.60 -4.52 16.45
C SER A 110 -13.54 -4.46 15.24
N SER A 111 -14.80 -4.80 15.46
CA SER A 111 -15.84 -4.63 14.44
C SER A 111 -16.03 -3.17 14.05
N GLY A 112 -15.92 -2.23 15.01
CA GLY A 112 -16.03 -0.79 14.74
C GLY A 112 -14.93 -0.28 13.81
N TRP A 113 -13.68 -0.73 13.99
CA TRP A 113 -12.60 -0.39 13.06
C TRP A 113 -12.81 -1.00 11.67
N GLN A 114 -13.18 -2.30 11.59
CA GLN A 114 -13.47 -2.96 10.32
C GLN A 114 -14.63 -2.30 9.56
N GLU A 115 -15.68 -1.89 10.28
CA GLU A 115 -16.85 -1.23 9.70
C GLU A 115 -16.49 0.15 9.14
N LEU A 116 -15.75 0.95 9.90
CA LEU A 116 -15.22 2.25 9.43
C LEU A 116 -14.40 2.08 8.15
N LEU A 117 -13.47 1.13 8.13
CA LEU A 117 -12.67 0.88 6.93
C LEU A 117 -13.54 0.48 5.74
N MET A 118 -14.47 -0.46 5.93
CA MET A 118 -15.28 -1.00 4.84
C MET A 118 -16.33 -0.02 4.33
N CYS A 119 -17.08 0.61 5.24
CA CYS A 119 -18.29 1.38 4.89
C CYS A 119 -17.99 2.85 4.63
N GLU A 120 -16.90 3.38 5.18
CA GLU A 120 -16.54 4.79 4.99
C GLU A 120 -15.32 4.96 4.10
N GLU A 121 -14.13 4.52 4.56
CA GLU A 121 -12.89 4.81 3.85
C GLU A 121 -12.80 4.10 2.50
N ILE A 122 -12.95 2.77 2.48
CA ILE A 122 -12.88 1.98 1.24
C ILE A 122 -14.02 2.32 0.30
N ALA A 123 -15.25 2.42 0.82
CA ALA A 123 -16.39 2.77 -0.02
C ALA A 123 -16.23 4.13 -0.69
N ARG A 124 -15.74 5.14 0.05
CA ARG A 124 -15.43 6.47 -0.48
C ARG A 124 -14.37 6.43 -1.59
N LEU A 125 -13.29 5.66 -1.39
CA LEU A 125 -12.22 5.52 -2.38
C LEU A 125 -12.71 4.84 -3.66
N MET A 126 -13.46 3.75 -3.53
CA MET A 126 -14.01 3.05 -4.69
C MET A 126 -15.02 3.91 -5.46
N GLN A 127 -15.83 4.71 -4.77
CA GLN A 127 -16.74 5.68 -5.40
C GLN A 127 -16.02 6.78 -6.16
N ARG A 128 -14.80 7.13 -5.75
CA ARG A 128 -13.96 8.10 -6.47
C ARG A 128 -13.38 7.57 -7.79
N GLY A 129 -13.55 6.29 -8.11
CA GLY A 129 -13.10 5.70 -9.38
C GLY A 129 -11.71 5.07 -9.34
N PHE A 130 -11.22 4.70 -8.15
CA PHE A 130 -10.09 3.80 -8.04
C PHE A 130 -10.45 2.40 -8.55
N ASP A 131 -9.49 1.72 -9.15
CA ASP A 131 -9.66 0.35 -9.66
C ASP A 131 -9.45 -0.69 -8.56
N GLY A 132 -8.83 -0.28 -7.46
CA GLY A 132 -8.52 -1.16 -6.35
C GLY A 132 -7.75 -0.47 -5.24
N LEU A 133 -7.12 -1.26 -4.39
CA LEU A 133 -6.52 -0.82 -3.13
C LEU A 133 -5.10 -1.37 -2.97
N MET A 134 -4.21 -0.56 -2.42
CA MET A 134 -3.01 -0.99 -1.73
C MET A 134 -3.33 -1.07 -0.23
N LEU A 135 -3.28 -2.27 0.32
CA LEU A 135 -3.58 -2.56 1.72
C LEU A 135 -2.27 -2.56 2.50
N ASP A 136 -2.05 -1.49 3.24
CA ASP A 136 -0.82 -1.25 4.01
C ASP A 136 -1.01 -1.51 5.50
N THR A 137 0.11 -1.54 6.24
CA THR A 137 0.18 -1.73 7.70
C THR A 137 -0.44 -3.05 8.21
N ILE A 138 -0.64 -4.03 7.32
CA ILE A 138 -1.15 -5.33 7.73
C ILE A 138 -0.18 -6.09 8.63
N ASP A 139 1.10 -5.76 8.60
CA ASP A 139 2.17 -6.30 9.47
C ASP A 139 2.07 -5.84 10.92
N THR A 140 1.36 -4.75 11.21
CA THR A 140 0.97 -4.37 12.57
C THR A 140 0.19 -5.49 13.27
N VAL A 141 -0.59 -6.27 12.52
CA VAL A 141 -1.42 -7.35 13.07
C VAL A 141 -0.56 -8.46 13.70
N PRO A 142 0.36 -9.13 12.96
CA PRO A 142 1.26 -10.10 13.59
C PRO A 142 2.20 -9.46 14.61
N TYR A 143 2.60 -8.20 14.44
CA TYR A 143 3.42 -7.50 15.43
C TYR A 143 2.72 -7.44 16.79
N LEU A 144 1.46 -6.99 16.86
CA LEU A 144 0.70 -6.91 18.10
C LEU A 144 0.47 -8.31 18.72
N GLU A 145 0.10 -9.30 17.90
CA GLU A 145 -0.12 -10.67 18.37
C GLU A 145 1.15 -11.30 18.93
N ASN A 146 2.31 -11.06 18.31
CA ASN A 146 3.60 -11.55 18.81
C ASN A 146 4.09 -10.80 20.05
N LYS A 147 3.82 -9.48 20.13
CA LYS A 147 4.21 -8.62 21.24
C LYS A 147 3.46 -8.97 22.52
N ASP A 148 2.16 -9.22 22.42
CA ASP A 148 1.29 -9.58 23.54
C ASP A 148 0.25 -10.63 23.08
N PRO A 149 0.65 -11.92 23.05
CA PRO A 149 -0.25 -12.99 22.62
C PRO A 149 -1.50 -13.13 23.50
N ALA A 150 -1.44 -12.72 24.77
CA ALA A 150 -2.60 -12.81 25.66
C ALA A 150 -3.68 -11.79 25.28
N SER A 151 -3.27 -10.55 25.00
CA SER A 151 -4.21 -9.47 24.66
C SER A 151 -4.65 -9.50 23.20
N PHE A 152 -3.81 -9.99 22.27
CA PHE A 152 -4.06 -9.91 20.82
C PHE A 152 -4.23 -11.27 20.13
N ALA A 153 -4.47 -12.34 20.88
CA ALA A 153 -4.77 -13.66 20.30
C ALA A 153 -5.91 -13.58 19.25
N GLY A 154 -5.69 -14.20 18.09
CA GLY A 154 -6.66 -14.24 17.00
C GLY A 154 -6.61 -13.05 16.03
N SER A 155 -5.69 -12.10 16.20
CA SER A 155 -5.56 -10.95 15.31
C SER A 155 -5.26 -11.37 13.86
N ARG A 156 -4.37 -12.35 13.64
CA ARG A 156 -4.12 -12.89 12.28
C ARG A 156 -5.37 -13.51 11.67
N GLN A 157 -6.20 -14.19 12.47
CA GLN A 157 -7.46 -14.73 11.96
C GLN A 157 -8.43 -13.61 11.60
N ALA A 158 -8.53 -12.56 12.44
CA ALA A 158 -9.36 -11.40 12.14
C ALA A 158 -8.91 -10.68 10.85
N LEU A 159 -7.62 -10.57 10.60
CA LEU A 159 -7.09 -10.03 9.34
C LEU A 159 -7.55 -10.87 8.13
N ARG A 160 -7.41 -12.20 8.18
CA ARG A 160 -7.87 -13.09 7.11
C ARG A 160 -9.38 -12.94 6.85
N ASP A 161 -10.16 -12.83 7.93
CA ASP A 161 -11.61 -12.67 7.85
C ASP A 161 -11.99 -11.31 7.26
N PHE A 162 -11.29 -10.24 7.65
CA PHE A 162 -11.45 -8.92 7.05
C PHE A 162 -11.13 -8.92 5.54
N LEU A 163 -9.99 -9.49 5.15
CA LEU A 163 -9.59 -9.57 3.73
C LEU A 163 -10.56 -10.42 2.91
N ARG A 164 -11.09 -11.49 3.47
CA ARG A 164 -12.14 -12.29 2.82
C ARG A 164 -13.42 -11.49 2.64
N LYS A 165 -13.87 -10.76 3.65
CA LYS A 165 -15.03 -9.85 3.56
C LYS A 165 -14.80 -8.78 2.49
N LEU A 166 -13.62 -8.17 2.48
CA LEU A 166 -13.25 -7.15 1.49
C LEU A 166 -13.31 -7.71 0.06
N ARG A 167 -12.70 -8.88 -0.18
CA ARG A 167 -12.75 -9.55 -1.48
C ARG A 167 -14.18 -9.89 -1.90
N THR A 168 -15.02 -10.31 -0.96
CA THR A 168 -16.42 -10.63 -1.23
C THR A 168 -17.22 -9.38 -1.61
N ALA A 169 -16.99 -8.27 -0.90
CA ALA A 169 -17.66 -6.99 -1.16
C ALA A 169 -17.21 -6.34 -2.49
N TYR A 170 -15.93 -6.50 -2.83
CA TYR A 170 -15.32 -5.93 -4.03
C TYR A 170 -14.64 -7.01 -4.88
N PRO A 171 -15.40 -7.94 -5.51
CA PRO A 171 -14.83 -9.11 -6.18
C PRO A 171 -13.96 -8.78 -7.39
N ARG A 172 -14.13 -7.59 -7.98
CA ARG A 172 -13.39 -7.12 -9.16
C ARG A 172 -12.32 -6.06 -8.83
N ALA A 173 -12.22 -5.61 -7.59
CA ALA A 173 -11.19 -4.67 -7.21
C ALA A 173 -9.81 -5.33 -7.26
N VAL A 174 -8.83 -4.61 -7.78
CA VAL A 174 -7.43 -5.01 -7.70
C VAL A 174 -6.93 -4.80 -6.27
N LEU A 175 -6.55 -5.86 -5.58
CA LEU A 175 -6.05 -5.78 -4.21
C LEU A 175 -4.57 -6.14 -4.19
N VAL A 176 -3.75 -5.22 -3.68
CA VAL A 176 -2.31 -5.43 -3.51
C VAL A 176 -1.98 -5.22 -2.04
N ALA A 177 -1.34 -6.19 -1.40
CA ALA A 177 -1.00 -6.11 0.02
C ALA A 177 0.45 -5.70 0.23
N ASN A 178 0.69 -4.81 1.19
CA ASN A 178 2.01 -4.44 1.69
C ASN A 178 2.10 -4.78 3.18
N GLY A 179 3.15 -5.48 3.60
CA GLY A 179 3.37 -5.72 5.02
C GLY A 179 3.98 -7.07 5.38
N GLY A 180 5.27 -7.16 5.47
CA GLY A 180 6.06 -8.17 6.14
C GLY A 180 5.47 -9.60 6.15
N GLU A 181 5.49 -10.25 7.30
CA GLU A 181 4.99 -11.63 7.46
C GLU A 181 3.48 -11.77 7.20
N ALA A 182 2.71 -10.70 7.34
CA ALA A 182 1.28 -10.73 7.08
C ALA A 182 0.92 -10.97 5.61
N LEU A 183 1.89 -10.83 4.68
CA LEU A 183 1.70 -11.20 3.28
C LEU A 183 1.29 -12.67 3.11
N VAL A 184 1.76 -13.57 4.00
CA VAL A 184 1.36 -14.99 3.98
C VAL A 184 -0.13 -15.14 4.30
N ASP A 185 -0.62 -14.37 5.27
CA ASP A 185 -2.05 -14.35 5.65
C ASP A 185 -2.92 -13.69 4.56
N ALA A 186 -2.38 -12.69 3.87
CA ALA A 186 -3.08 -11.95 2.83
C ALA A 186 -3.13 -12.67 1.47
N ALA A 187 -2.16 -13.52 1.18
CA ALA A 187 -1.93 -14.13 -0.13
C ALA A 187 -3.18 -14.76 -0.80
N PRO A 188 -4.09 -15.46 -0.09
CA PRO A 188 -5.29 -16.02 -0.69
C PRO A 188 -6.29 -14.99 -1.22
N TYR A 189 -6.22 -13.73 -0.75
CA TYR A 189 -7.26 -12.72 -0.94
C TYR A 189 -6.84 -11.58 -1.85
N VAL A 190 -5.53 -11.48 -2.22
CA VAL A 190 -4.97 -10.36 -2.97
C VAL A 190 -4.43 -10.81 -4.34
N ASP A 191 -4.22 -9.84 -5.22
CA ASP A 191 -3.78 -10.06 -6.61
C ASP A 191 -2.30 -9.77 -6.81
N GLY A 192 -1.66 -9.10 -5.85
CA GLY A 192 -0.24 -8.75 -5.88
C GLY A 192 0.31 -8.45 -4.48
N PHE A 193 1.64 -8.41 -4.39
CA PHE A 193 2.36 -8.01 -3.18
C PHE A 193 3.18 -6.76 -3.45
N ILE A 194 3.17 -5.83 -2.50
CA ILE A 194 4.18 -4.79 -2.38
C ILE A 194 5.09 -5.16 -1.22
N VAL A 195 6.38 -4.95 -1.41
CA VAL A 195 7.41 -5.18 -0.40
C VAL A 195 8.34 -3.98 -0.35
N GLU A 196 8.83 -3.64 0.84
CA GLU A 196 9.62 -2.44 1.02
C GLU A 196 11.03 -2.72 1.50
N GLY A 197 12.00 -1.99 0.94
CA GLY A 197 13.36 -2.00 1.39
C GLY A 197 13.99 -3.39 1.37
N VAL A 198 13.80 -4.17 0.31
CA VAL A 198 14.40 -5.50 0.20
C VAL A 198 15.90 -5.37 0.01
N PHE A 199 16.31 -4.45 -0.84
CA PHE A 199 17.72 -4.22 -1.20
C PHE A 199 18.26 -2.92 -0.62
N SER A 200 17.46 -1.85 -0.56
CA SER A 200 17.86 -0.57 0.01
C SER A 200 16.82 0.00 0.95
N VAL A 201 17.26 0.54 2.09
CA VAL A 201 16.41 1.04 3.17
C VAL A 201 16.84 2.43 3.63
N TYR A 202 15.92 3.15 4.27
CA TYR A 202 16.25 4.29 5.09
C TYR A 202 16.57 3.84 6.51
N ASP A 203 17.79 4.09 6.96
CA ASP A 203 18.20 3.86 8.36
C ASP A 203 17.78 5.08 9.21
N ALA A 204 16.74 4.91 10.01
CA ALA A 204 16.20 6.00 10.82
C ALA A 204 17.17 6.46 11.94
N ARG A 205 18.06 5.58 12.40
CA ARG A 205 19.05 5.93 13.43
C ARG A 205 20.17 6.78 12.87
N GLN A 206 20.66 6.42 11.68
CA GLN A 206 21.73 7.15 10.99
C GLN A 206 21.20 8.27 10.11
N ARG A 207 19.88 8.31 9.87
CA ARG A 207 19.19 9.27 8.99
C ARG A 207 19.79 9.28 7.57
N THR A 208 20.08 8.08 7.05
CA THR A 208 20.70 7.90 5.74
C THR A 208 20.06 6.71 5.01
N TYR A 209 20.21 6.68 3.70
CA TYR A 209 19.85 5.53 2.88
C TYR A 209 21.05 4.59 2.78
N ARG A 210 20.81 3.30 2.79
CA ARG A 210 21.85 2.27 2.69
C ARG A 210 21.33 0.99 2.04
N ARG A 211 22.24 0.17 1.61
CA ARG A 211 21.94 -1.22 1.26
C ARG A 211 21.50 -1.98 2.51
N THR A 212 20.60 -2.93 2.32
CA THR A 212 20.26 -3.89 3.38
C THR A 212 21.46 -4.78 3.68
N THR A 213 21.56 -5.23 4.91
CA THR A 213 22.47 -6.32 5.28
C THR A 213 21.97 -7.63 4.67
N ASP A 214 22.86 -8.63 4.56
CA ASP A 214 22.46 -9.94 4.05
C ASP A 214 21.33 -10.55 4.89
N ALA A 215 21.40 -10.42 6.22
CA ALA A 215 20.38 -10.94 7.12
C ALA A 215 19.01 -10.26 6.92
N GLU A 216 18.97 -8.93 6.77
CA GLU A 216 17.73 -8.19 6.47
C GLU A 216 17.12 -8.63 5.14
N ARG A 217 17.96 -8.73 4.12
CA ARG A 217 17.54 -9.16 2.77
C ARG A 217 17.03 -10.58 2.77
N ASP A 218 17.78 -11.51 3.33
CA ASP A 218 17.44 -12.94 3.33
C ASP A 218 16.13 -13.19 4.09
N TRP A 219 15.89 -12.48 5.21
CA TRP A 219 14.63 -12.53 5.93
C TRP A 219 13.47 -12.07 5.06
N LYS A 220 13.59 -10.91 4.39
CA LYS A 220 12.55 -10.38 3.49
C LYS A 220 12.28 -11.30 2.31
N LEU A 221 13.33 -11.80 1.66
CA LEU A 221 13.19 -12.76 0.56
C LEU A 221 12.51 -14.05 1.02
N GLY A 222 12.82 -14.53 2.23
CA GLY A 222 12.16 -15.68 2.84
C GLY A 222 10.66 -15.44 3.08
N VAL A 223 10.26 -14.27 3.54
CA VAL A 223 8.84 -13.88 3.67
C VAL A 223 8.14 -13.90 2.32
N ILE A 224 8.74 -13.26 1.32
CA ILE A 224 8.19 -13.19 -0.04
C ILE A 224 8.02 -14.59 -0.63
N ALA A 225 9.02 -15.46 -0.47
CA ALA A 225 8.97 -16.83 -0.95
C ALA A 225 7.82 -17.62 -0.30
N ARG A 226 7.60 -17.47 1.03
CA ARG A 226 6.48 -18.10 1.72
C ARG A 226 5.13 -17.59 1.20
N ALA A 227 4.96 -16.27 1.03
CA ALA A 227 3.73 -15.69 0.51
C ALA A 227 3.45 -16.17 -0.92
N ARG A 228 4.46 -16.20 -1.80
CA ARG A 228 4.35 -16.75 -3.17
C ARG A 228 4.08 -18.25 -3.20
N GLY A 229 4.53 -18.98 -2.18
CA GLY A 229 4.19 -20.41 -2.00
C GLY A 229 2.72 -20.65 -1.72
N VAL A 230 2.02 -19.70 -1.10
CA VAL A 230 0.56 -19.74 -0.90
C VAL A 230 -0.18 -19.33 -2.17
N ALA A 231 0.25 -18.24 -2.82
CA ALA A 231 -0.32 -17.77 -4.08
C ALA A 231 0.76 -17.11 -4.94
N ALA A 232 0.95 -17.61 -6.16
CA ALA A 232 1.92 -17.08 -7.12
C ALA A 232 1.44 -15.72 -7.66
N ARG A 233 1.78 -14.65 -6.95
CA ARG A 233 1.40 -13.26 -7.28
C ARG A 233 2.61 -12.45 -7.74
N PRO A 234 2.42 -11.41 -8.59
CA PRO A 234 3.46 -10.45 -8.91
C PRO A 234 3.92 -9.71 -7.64
N VAL A 235 5.21 -9.39 -7.58
CA VAL A 235 5.83 -8.64 -6.48
C VAL A 235 6.31 -7.31 -7.01
N PHE A 236 5.87 -6.25 -6.38
CA PHE A 236 6.27 -4.87 -6.59
C PHE A 236 7.17 -4.46 -5.43
N SER A 237 8.37 -3.98 -5.69
CA SER A 237 9.27 -3.56 -4.60
C SER A 237 9.41 -2.05 -4.55
N ILE A 238 9.33 -1.50 -3.35
CA ILE A 238 9.69 -0.11 -3.05
C ILE A 238 11.08 -0.15 -2.45
N GLU A 239 12.04 0.42 -3.14
CA GLU A 239 13.40 0.57 -2.67
C GLU A 239 13.66 2.03 -2.32
N TYR A 240 14.54 2.28 -1.36
CA TYR A 240 14.73 3.61 -0.83
C TYR A 240 16.13 4.14 -1.12
N ALA A 241 16.18 5.32 -1.77
CA ALA A 241 17.42 6.05 -2.02
C ALA A 241 17.18 7.56 -1.96
N ASP A 242 18.22 8.34 -1.71
CA ASP A 242 18.17 9.78 -1.88
C ASP A 242 18.08 10.15 -3.37
N VAL A 243 17.41 11.24 -3.68
CA VAL A 243 17.24 11.75 -5.06
C VAL A 243 18.59 11.88 -5.78
N GLY A 244 19.66 12.26 -5.08
CA GLY A 244 21.01 12.43 -5.64
C GLY A 244 21.86 11.15 -5.66
N ASP A 245 21.43 10.06 -5.01
CA ASP A 245 22.22 8.81 -4.97
C ASP A 245 21.85 7.88 -6.12
N VAL A 246 22.34 8.24 -7.32
CA VAL A 246 22.11 7.46 -8.54
C VAL A 246 22.68 6.05 -8.42
N ALA A 247 23.82 5.88 -7.75
CA ALA A 247 24.48 4.58 -7.63
C ALA A 247 23.67 3.59 -6.77
N LEU A 248 23.14 4.04 -5.65
CA LEU A 248 22.27 3.21 -4.80
C LEU A 248 20.94 2.92 -5.50
N SER A 249 20.35 3.94 -6.15
CA SER A 249 19.08 3.81 -6.87
C SER A 249 19.18 2.78 -7.99
N GLU A 250 20.18 2.89 -8.84
CA GLU A 250 20.39 1.97 -9.95
C GLU A 250 20.69 0.54 -9.47
N TRP A 251 21.54 0.40 -8.45
CA TRP A 251 21.84 -0.89 -7.87
C TRP A 251 20.61 -1.57 -7.30
N ALA A 252 19.80 -0.87 -6.50
CA ALA A 252 18.60 -1.42 -5.87
C ALA A 252 17.55 -1.80 -6.92
N PHE A 253 17.39 -0.97 -7.96
CA PHE A 253 16.53 -1.26 -9.10
C PHE A 253 16.94 -2.57 -9.79
N GLN A 254 18.22 -2.71 -10.13
CA GLN A 254 18.73 -3.89 -10.83
C GLN A 254 18.63 -5.16 -9.96
N GLU A 255 18.90 -5.07 -8.65
CA GLU A 255 18.75 -6.22 -7.76
C GLU A 255 17.29 -6.68 -7.71
N SER A 256 16.34 -5.75 -7.61
CA SER A 256 14.91 -6.06 -7.63
C SER A 256 14.50 -6.79 -8.92
N VAL A 257 14.95 -6.27 -10.07
CA VAL A 257 14.67 -6.90 -11.37
C VAL A 257 15.28 -8.31 -11.47
N ARG A 258 16.51 -8.53 -10.97
CA ARG A 258 17.14 -9.86 -10.95
C ARG A 258 16.36 -10.89 -10.14
N HIS A 259 15.63 -10.44 -9.12
CA HIS A 259 14.77 -11.29 -8.29
C HIS A 259 13.34 -11.44 -8.85
N GLY A 260 13.09 -10.90 -10.05
CA GLY A 260 11.78 -10.96 -10.71
C GLY A 260 10.73 -10.06 -10.08
N PHE A 261 11.18 -8.99 -9.39
CA PHE A 261 10.31 -7.95 -8.83
C PHE A 261 10.15 -6.81 -9.82
N ARG A 262 9.15 -5.97 -9.57
CA ARG A 262 8.87 -4.74 -10.31
C ARG A 262 9.20 -3.56 -9.41
N PRO A 263 10.40 -2.97 -9.56
CA PRO A 263 10.88 -1.95 -8.64
C PRO A 263 10.27 -0.56 -8.88
N TYR A 264 10.09 0.14 -7.79
CA TYR A 264 10.05 1.59 -7.69
C TYR A 264 11.15 2.00 -6.72
N VAL A 265 11.95 3.01 -7.06
CA VAL A 265 12.98 3.56 -6.17
C VAL A 265 12.63 5.01 -5.86
N GLY A 266 12.57 5.36 -4.60
CA GLY A 266 12.22 6.72 -4.18
C GLY A 266 12.69 7.06 -2.78
N VAL A 267 12.31 8.26 -2.33
CA VAL A 267 12.59 8.70 -0.97
C VAL A 267 11.59 8.07 0.01
N ARG A 268 11.97 7.93 1.27
CA ARG A 268 11.13 7.34 2.32
C ARG A 268 9.74 7.98 2.43
N ALA A 269 9.64 9.28 2.21
CA ALA A 269 8.37 9.98 2.36
C ALA A 269 7.32 9.62 1.29
N LEU A 270 7.71 8.99 0.19
CA LEU A 270 6.84 8.62 -0.95
C LEU A 270 5.90 9.77 -1.35
N ASN A 271 6.43 11.00 -1.36
CA ASN A 271 5.67 12.23 -1.61
C ASN A 271 6.18 13.02 -2.82
N THR A 272 7.08 12.44 -3.59
CA THR A 272 7.65 13.04 -4.80
C THR A 272 7.21 12.27 -6.02
N ALA A 273 6.88 13.00 -7.09
CA ALA A 273 6.77 12.41 -8.42
C ALA A 273 8.17 12.03 -8.93
N PRO A 274 8.35 10.93 -9.66
CA PRO A 274 9.60 10.57 -10.29
C PRO A 274 10.01 11.56 -11.39
#